data_4ee7a498e93c8935a7148c37eff1f657
#
_entry.id   4ee7a498e93c8935a7148c37eff1f657
#
_cell.length_a   1.000
_cell.length_b   1.000
_cell.length_c   1.000
_cell.angle_alpha   90.00
_cell.angle_beta   90.00
_cell.angle_gamma   90.00
#
_symmetry.space_group_name_H-M   'P 1'
#
loop_
_entity.id
_entity.type
_entity.pdbx_description
1 polymer ?
#
loop_
_entity_poly.entity_id
_entity_poly.type
_entity_poly.pdbx_seq_one_letter_code
_entity_poly.pdbx_strand_id
1 'polypeptide(L)'
;MGPKPKAKAKGPPPPPPENYLKSENKVAVLKESTMSKAMQDSAINAALEGLDKYNTESEVAGHIKQFFDNTYKPFWQCTVGRNFGSFISYDDLYTYFYLGKVAILLYKNGSAD
;
A
#
# COMPACT_ATOMS: atom_id res chain seq x y z
N MET A 1 -10.26 11.22 43.16
CA MET A 1 -10.10 10.88 42.65
C MET A 1 -9.85 10.47 41.82
N GLY A 2 -9.77 10.33 41.48
CA GLY A 2 -9.48 9.88 40.65
C GLY A 2 -8.99 9.35 40.03
N PRO A 3 -8.72 9.08 39.80
CA PRO A 3 -8.28 8.54 39.03
C PRO A 3 -8.06 7.93 38.40
N LYS A 4 -8.03 7.80 38.28
CA LYS A 4 -7.81 7.23 37.72
C LYS A 4 -7.49 6.62 37.09
N PRO A 5 -7.74 6.69 36.83
CA PRO A 5 -7.44 5.93 36.21
C PRO A 5 -6.59 5.46 35.64
N LYS A 6 -6.15 5.37 35.77
CA LYS A 6 -5.44 5.01 35.33
C LYS A 6 -4.95 4.27 35.53
N ALA A 7 -5.12 4.30 35.90
CA ALA A 7 -4.53 3.65 36.11
C ALA A 7 -4.50 2.58 35.65
N LYS A 8 -4.96 2.44 35.33
CA LYS A 8 -4.83 1.58 34.87
C LYS A 8 -3.96 1.14 34.42
N ALA A 9 -3.69 1.70 34.37
CA ALA A 9 -2.65 1.08 33.88
C ALA A 9 -1.92 0.39 34.81
N LYS A 10 -2.21 -0.40 35.27
CA LYS A 10 -1.55 -1.00 36.10
C LYS A 10 -0.55 -1.82 35.57
N GLY A 11 -0.28 -2.49 34.94
CA GLY A 11 0.83 -3.19 34.41
C GLY A 11 1.50 -2.37 33.34
N PRO A 12 2.48 -2.87 32.64
CA PRO A 12 3.10 -2.15 31.57
C PRO A 12 2.10 -1.85 30.48
N PRO A 13 2.31 -0.77 29.74
CA PRO A 13 1.42 -0.50 28.63
C PRO A 13 1.50 -1.64 27.62
N PRO A 14 0.42 -1.86 26.87
CA PRO A 14 0.50 -2.86 25.82
C PRO A 14 1.55 -2.47 24.80
N PRO A 15 2.15 -3.46 24.14
CA PRO A 15 3.09 -3.13 23.08
C PRO A 15 2.40 -2.36 21.99
N PRO A 16 3.10 -1.52 21.25
CA PRO A 16 2.49 -0.83 20.14
C PRO A 16 1.97 -1.84 19.12
N PRO A 17 0.93 -1.47 18.39
CA PRO A 17 0.43 -2.37 17.36
C PRO A 17 1.56 -2.72 16.40
N GLU A 18 1.57 -3.96 15.99
CA GLU A 18 2.53 -4.40 15.02
C GLU A 18 2.31 -3.61 13.72
N ASN A 19 3.41 -3.22 13.09
CA ASN A 19 3.32 -2.55 11.80
C ASN A 19 2.87 -3.57 10.75
N TYR A 20 1.64 -3.44 10.28
CA TYR A 20 1.08 -4.41 9.36
C TYR A 20 1.85 -4.45 8.04
N LEU A 21 2.59 -3.38 7.70
CA LEU A 21 3.42 -3.37 6.51
C LEU A 21 4.55 -4.38 6.57
N LYS A 22 4.92 -4.78 7.77
CA LYS A 22 6.02 -5.71 7.98
C LYS A 22 5.57 -7.13 8.27
N SER A 23 4.31 -7.42 8.06
CA SER A 23 3.81 -8.77 8.19
C SER A 23 4.54 -9.69 7.22
N GLU A 24 4.83 -10.90 7.66
CA GLU A 24 5.52 -11.86 6.81
C GLU A 24 4.64 -12.41 5.71
N ASN A 25 3.33 -12.36 5.90
CA ASN A 25 2.41 -12.86 4.89
C ASN A 25 2.25 -11.82 3.80
N LYS A 26 2.84 -12.08 2.65
CA LYS A 26 2.78 -11.17 1.51
C LYS A 26 2.16 -11.86 0.30
N VAL A 27 1.20 -12.76 0.54
CA VAL A 27 0.51 -13.40 -0.56
C VAL A 27 -0.22 -12.35 -1.38
N ALA A 28 0.02 -12.37 -2.68
CA ALA A 28 -0.60 -11.40 -3.59
C ALA A 28 -1.99 -11.87 -3.98
N VAL A 29 -2.97 -10.98 -3.80
CA VAL A 29 -4.34 -11.24 -4.22
C VAL A 29 -4.77 -10.09 -5.10
N LEU A 30 -4.93 -10.36 -6.38
CA LEU A 30 -5.35 -9.35 -7.33
C LEU A 30 -6.86 -9.17 -7.23
N LYS A 31 -7.28 -7.94 -6.98
CA LYS A 31 -8.70 -7.63 -6.87
C LYS A 31 -9.28 -7.15 -8.20
N GLU A 32 -8.57 -6.24 -8.85
CA GLU A 32 -9.04 -5.70 -10.11
C GLU A 32 -7.88 -5.01 -10.80
N SER A 33 -7.78 -5.20 -12.12
CA SER A 33 -6.67 -4.61 -12.85
C SER A 33 -6.98 -4.53 -14.33
N THR A 34 -6.54 -3.43 -14.94
CA THR A 34 -6.56 -3.31 -16.40
C THR A 34 -5.15 -3.41 -16.97
N MET A 35 -4.18 -3.71 -16.13
CA MET A 35 -2.79 -3.79 -16.56
C MET A 35 -2.49 -5.10 -17.26
N SER A 36 -1.51 -5.08 -18.16
CA SER A 36 -0.97 -6.30 -18.70
C SER A 36 -0.31 -7.11 -17.59
N LYS A 37 -0.06 -8.39 -17.86
CA LYS A 37 0.60 -9.22 -16.85
C LYS A 37 1.97 -8.67 -16.50
N ALA A 38 2.72 -8.18 -17.49
CA ALA A 38 4.05 -7.63 -17.22
C ALA A 38 3.98 -6.42 -16.31
N MET A 39 3.05 -5.52 -16.55
CA MET A 39 2.89 -4.36 -15.69
C MET A 39 2.40 -4.76 -14.30
N GLN A 40 1.49 -5.74 -14.24
CA GLN A 40 0.98 -6.22 -12.97
C GLN A 40 2.11 -6.81 -12.13
N ASP A 41 2.98 -7.59 -12.77
CA ASP A 41 4.12 -8.17 -12.06
C ASP A 41 5.08 -7.07 -11.59
N SER A 42 5.28 -6.03 -12.39
CA SER A 42 6.09 -4.90 -11.99
C SER A 42 5.50 -4.19 -10.76
N ALA A 43 4.18 -4.05 -10.72
CA ALA A 43 3.52 -3.40 -9.59
C ALA A 43 3.72 -4.21 -8.32
N ILE A 44 3.56 -5.52 -8.41
CA ILE A 44 3.74 -6.38 -7.25
C ILE A 44 5.20 -6.35 -6.78
N ASN A 45 6.13 -6.41 -7.71
CA ASN A 45 7.55 -6.38 -7.34
C ASN A 45 7.96 -5.05 -6.72
N ALA A 46 7.49 -3.93 -7.29
CA ALA A 46 7.78 -2.62 -6.72
C ALA A 46 7.18 -2.50 -5.32
N ALA A 47 5.99 -3.04 -5.12
CA ALA A 47 5.34 -3.00 -3.82
C ALA A 47 6.09 -3.83 -2.80
N LEU A 48 6.52 -5.02 -3.19
CA LEU A 48 7.30 -5.87 -2.28
C LEU A 48 8.61 -5.19 -1.91
N GLU A 49 9.26 -4.57 -2.87
CA GLU A 49 10.51 -3.86 -2.59
C GLU A 49 10.28 -2.69 -1.65
N GLY A 50 9.21 -1.93 -1.88
CA GLY A 50 8.89 -0.81 -1.00
C GLY A 50 8.57 -1.25 0.41
N LEU A 51 7.81 -2.35 0.53
CA LEU A 51 7.47 -2.88 1.84
C LEU A 51 8.71 -3.40 2.59
N ASP A 52 9.71 -3.85 1.85
CA ASP A 52 10.95 -4.30 2.46
C ASP A 52 11.80 -3.13 2.96
N LYS A 53 11.82 -2.05 2.19
CA LYS A 53 12.72 -0.91 2.46
C LYS A 53 12.14 0.11 3.43
N TYR A 54 10.83 0.30 3.43
CA TYR A 54 10.23 1.43 4.11
C TYR A 54 9.23 0.99 5.16
N ASN A 55 8.93 1.90 6.09
CA ASN A 55 8.12 1.58 7.26
C ASN A 55 6.78 2.30 7.28
N THR A 56 6.54 3.22 6.38
CA THR A 56 5.29 3.98 6.38
C THR A 56 4.57 3.81 5.06
N GLU A 57 3.25 3.98 5.12
CA GLU A 57 2.42 3.85 3.93
C GLU A 57 2.83 4.85 2.85
N SER A 58 3.11 6.08 3.24
CA SER A 58 3.44 7.09 2.25
C SER A 58 4.77 6.82 1.58
N GLU A 59 5.73 6.27 2.31
CA GLU A 59 7.02 5.92 1.71
C GLU A 59 6.88 4.78 0.73
N VAL A 60 6.10 3.76 1.09
CA VAL A 60 5.88 2.64 0.19
C VAL A 60 5.14 3.11 -1.06
N ALA A 61 4.10 3.92 -0.87
CA ALA A 61 3.35 4.45 -2.01
C ALA A 61 4.23 5.29 -2.92
N GLY A 62 5.10 6.12 -2.33
CA GLY A 62 6.03 6.93 -3.10
C GLY A 62 7.00 6.10 -3.90
N HIS A 63 7.48 5.00 -3.32
CA HIS A 63 8.39 4.10 -4.01
C HIS A 63 7.72 3.49 -5.25
N ILE A 64 6.49 3.02 -5.10
CA ILE A 64 5.76 2.41 -6.21
C ILE A 64 5.47 3.43 -7.31
N LYS A 65 5.00 4.61 -6.89
CA LYS A 65 4.71 5.68 -7.84
C LYS A 65 5.95 6.07 -8.62
N GLN A 66 7.06 6.27 -7.93
CA GLN A 66 8.28 6.71 -8.58
C GLN A 66 8.80 5.67 -9.56
N PHE A 67 8.72 4.41 -9.18
CA PHE A 67 9.13 3.33 -10.08
C PHE A 67 8.29 3.34 -11.35
N PHE A 68 6.98 3.52 -11.22
CA PHE A 68 6.10 3.52 -12.38
C PHE A 68 6.26 4.78 -13.23
N ASP A 69 6.47 5.94 -12.59
CA ASP A 69 6.71 7.16 -13.34
C ASP A 69 7.96 7.04 -14.20
N ASN A 70 8.99 6.39 -13.66
CA ASN A 70 10.25 6.23 -14.36
C ASN A 70 10.22 5.13 -15.42
N THR A 71 9.41 4.11 -15.21
CA THR A 71 9.41 2.94 -16.08
C THR A 71 8.34 3.03 -17.17
N TYR A 72 7.18 3.57 -16.83
CA TYR A 72 6.02 3.56 -17.72
C TYR A 72 5.49 4.95 -18.03
N LYS A 73 6.29 5.97 -17.82
CA LYS A 73 5.94 7.37 -18.03
C LYS A 73 4.96 7.87 -16.97
N PRO A 74 5.08 9.14 -16.55
CA PRO A 74 4.15 9.70 -15.56
C PRO A 74 2.78 9.95 -16.22
N PHE A 75 1.75 10.20 -15.48
CA PHE A 75 1.76 10.42 -14.06
C PHE A 75 1.02 9.29 -13.36
N TRP A 76 1.64 8.66 -12.39
CA TRP A 76 1.05 7.60 -11.61
C TRP A 76 0.74 8.08 -10.21
N GLN A 77 -0.32 7.52 -9.63
CA GLN A 77 -0.69 7.77 -8.24
C GLN A 77 -0.82 6.44 -7.54
N CYS A 78 -0.43 6.42 -6.28
CA CYS A 78 -0.46 5.18 -5.52
C CYS A 78 -0.99 5.43 -4.12
N THR A 79 -1.86 4.55 -3.66
CA THR A 79 -2.38 4.56 -2.31
C THR A 79 -2.06 3.23 -1.67
N VAL A 80 -1.52 3.28 -0.45
CA VAL A 80 -1.17 2.10 0.32
C VAL A 80 -1.87 2.20 1.67
N GLY A 81 -2.56 1.14 2.08
CA GLY A 81 -3.26 1.15 3.35
C GLY A 81 -3.65 -0.25 3.77
N ARG A 82 -4.36 -0.34 4.89
CA ARG A 82 -4.77 -1.64 5.38
C ARG A 82 -6.00 -2.16 4.65
N ASN A 83 -6.96 -1.28 4.47
CA ASN A 83 -8.21 -1.66 3.85
C ASN A 83 -8.97 -0.38 3.58
N PHE A 84 -9.09 -0.05 2.33
CA PHE A 84 -9.88 1.10 1.95
C PHE A 84 -10.96 0.60 1.01
N GLY A 85 -12.17 0.55 1.52
CA GLY A 85 -13.28 0.05 0.76
C GLY A 85 -13.70 1.07 -0.27
N SER A 86 -12.91 1.26 -1.29
CA SER A 86 -13.30 2.18 -2.33
C SER A 86 -13.54 1.41 -3.62
N PHE A 87 -14.51 1.86 -4.33
CA PHE A 87 -14.75 1.41 -5.68
C PHE A 87 -14.25 2.49 -6.60
N ILE A 88 -13.33 2.13 -7.48
CA ILE A 88 -12.70 3.09 -8.36
C ILE A 88 -12.89 2.59 -9.78
N SER A 89 -13.33 3.49 -10.63
CA SER A 89 -13.50 3.20 -12.03
C SER A 89 -12.66 4.20 -12.80
N TYR A 90 -11.63 3.71 -13.45
CA TYR A 90 -10.77 4.54 -14.28
C TYR A 90 -10.85 4.04 -15.71
N ASP A 91 -10.82 4.99 -16.62
CA ASP A 91 -10.81 4.64 -18.02
C ASP A 91 -9.44 4.22 -18.52
N ASP A 92 -8.42 4.38 -17.69
CA ASP A 92 -7.06 4.11 -18.08
C ASP A 92 -6.50 2.98 -17.21
N LEU A 93 -5.18 2.89 -17.13
CA LEU A 93 -4.50 1.81 -16.47
C LEU A 93 -4.58 1.91 -14.95
N TYR A 94 -4.93 0.81 -14.30
CA TYR A 94 -4.92 0.74 -12.84
C TYR A 94 -4.81 -0.70 -12.39
N THR A 95 -4.38 -0.85 -11.13
CA THR A 95 -4.41 -2.13 -10.48
C THR A 95 -4.73 -1.94 -9.01
N TYR A 96 -5.53 -2.85 -8.48
CA TYR A 96 -5.89 -2.88 -7.06
C TYR A 96 -5.64 -4.29 -6.57
N PHE A 97 -4.71 -4.43 -5.62
CA PHE A 97 -4.33 -5.74 -5.15
C PHE A 97 -3.90 -5.66 -3.69
N TYR A 98 -3.88 -6.83 -3.06
CA TYR A 98 -3.40 -6.97 -1.70
C TYR A 98 -2.09 -7.74 -1.69
N LEU A 99 -1.23 -7.37 -0.76
CA LEU A 99 -0.08 -8.18 -0.38
C LEU A 99 -0.25 -8.45 1.09
N GLY A 100 -0.78 -9.64 1.41
CA GLY A 100 -1.16 -9.96 2.76
C GLY A 100 -2.23 -9.00 3.25
N LYS A 101 -1.93 -8.24 4.26
CA LYS A 101 -2.88 -7.27 4.83
C LYS A 101 -2.77 -5.90 4.20
N VAL A 102 -1.85 -5.73 3.28
CA VAL A 102 -1.58 -4.41 2.70
C VAL A 102 -2.36 -4.25 1.41
N ALA A 103 -3.21 -3.24 1.36
CA ALA A 103 -3.99 -2.93 0.17
C ALA A 103 -3.26 -1.86 -0.65
N ILE A 104 -3.16 -2.07 -1.94
CA ILE A 104 -2.42 -1.18 -2.82
C ILE A 104 -3.28 -0.85 -4.02
N LEU A 105 -3.43 0.44 -4.28
CA LEU A 105 -4.12 0.94 -5.46
C LEU A 105 -3.14 1.80 -6.24
N LEU A 106 -2.90 1.43 -7.49
CA LEU A 106 -1.97 2.14 -8.36
C LEU A 106 -2.71 2.46 -9.65
N TYR A 107 -2.72 3.71 -10.02
CA TYR A 107 -3.44 4.10 -11.24
C TYR A 107 -2.73 5.23 -11.95
N LYS A 108 -2.96 5.30 -13.26
CA LYS A 108 -2.40 6.34 -14.09
C LYS A 108 -3.34 7.54 -14.08
N ASN A 109 -2.78 8.69 -13.79
CA ASN A 109 -3.55 9.92 -13.67
C ASN A 109 -3.03 10.93 -14.70
N GLY A 110 -3.58 10.83 -15.90
CA GLY A 110 -3.17 11.71 -16.97
C GLY A 110 -2.03 11.15 -17.77
N SER A 111 -1.49 11.98 -18.63
CA SER A 111 -0.45 11.59 -19.55
C SER A 111 0.62 12.67 -19.61
N ALA A 112 1.86 12.26 -19.85
CA ALA A 112 2.97 13.19 -19.94
C ALA A 112 3.15 13.79 -21.31
N ASP A 113 2.48 13.27 -22.32
CA ASP A 113 2.64 13.81 -23.69
C ASP A 113 1.83 15.03 -23.98
#